data_f722bbe6ab66cc27d748f7c0b33e9ebd
#
_entry.id   f722bbe6ab66cc27d748f7c0b33e9ebd
#
_cell.length_a   1.000
_cell.length_b   1.000
_cell.length_c   1.000
_cell.angle_alpha   90.00
_cell.angle_beta   90.00
_cell.angle_gamma   90.00
#
_symmetry.space_group_name_H-M   'P 1'
#
loop_
_entity.id
_entity.type
_entity.pdbx_description
1 polymer ?
#
loop_
_entity_poly.entity_id
_entity_poly.type
_entity_poly.pdbx_seq_one_letter_code
_entity_poly.pdbx_strand_id
1 'polypeptide(L)'
;MDFDSANTTDITLQLLSAKLAEIQEMLKSIKHTSKTSSKEKLRVLSRKSNFQYYIIKEEGDTNGTYLPRKEIKKAAAIAQRDYNKAASAILKKQIKTIDAFLASYHPNDIDDIYTKLHPGRRALVTPVREPDEEFIAAWQHHPYTGKPFEINAPEYYTSTGVRVRSKSEVIIADALSRANIPYHYEFPTSIKGWGTLYPDFTCLDVQTREEIIWEHFGLMDDPDYTSNAIQKIAHYATNGYILGKNFIATFESASTPLSMKQVQVYIETRFK
;
A
#
# COMPACT_ATOMS: atom_id res chain seq x y z
N MET A 1 19.82 -8.65 20.66
CA MET A 1 19.20 -7.35 20.30
C MET A 1 17.72 -7.66 20.17
N ASP A 2 16.94 -7.18 21.12
CA ASP A 2 15.50 -7.35 21.07
C ASP A 2 14.98 -6.50 19.90
N PHE A 3 14.53 -7.15 18.85
CA PHE A 3 13.74 -6.50 17.81
C PHE A 3 12.44 -6.06 18.47
N ASP A 4 12.31 -4.78 18.69
CA ASP A 4 11.09 -4.18 19.21
C ASP A 4 10.00 -4.35 18.12
N SER A 5 9.21 -5.43 18.24
CA SER A 5 8.13 -5.80 17.31
C SER A 5 6.94 -4.82 17.36
N ALA A 6 7.13 -3.67 18.02
CA ALA A 6 6.04 -2.76 18.37
C ALA A 6 5.65 -1.75 17.30
N ASN A 7 6.26 -1.73 16.10
CA ASN A 7 5.99 -0.64 15.16
C ASN A 7 5.70 -1.04 13.71
N THR A 8 5.36 -2.30 13.47
CA THR A 8 4.97 -2.76 12.13
C THR A 8 3.46 -2.69 12.01
N THR A 9 2.95 -1.56 11.55
CA THR A 9 1.50 -1.40 11.35
C THR A 9 1.09 -2.17 10.09
N ASP A 10 0.34 -3.26 10.27
CA ASP A 10 -0.18 -4.09 9.18
C ASP A 10 -0.96 -3.23 8.16
N ILE A 11 -0.56 -3.30 6.88
CA ILE A 11 -1.17 -2.55 5.77
C ILE A 11 -2.66 -2.82 5.68
N THR A 12 -3.11 -4.05 5.96
CA THR A 12 -4.53 -4.43 5.96
C THR A 12 -5.30 -3.63 6.99
N LEU A 13 -4.76 -3.49 8.21
CA LEU A 13 -5.37 -2.70 9.27
C LEU A 13 -5.42 -1.22 8.92
N GLN A 14 -4.37 -0.68 8.31
CA GLN A 14 -4.34 0.72 7.85
C GLN A 14 -5.41 0.98 6.78
N LEU A 15 -5.45 0.15 5.73
CA LEU A 15 -6.39 0.31 4.63
C LEU A 15 -7.85 0.16 5.08
N LEU A 16 -8.14 -0.82 5.94
CA LEU A 16 -9.48 -1.03 6.48
C LEU A 16 -9.89 0.10 7.41
N SER A 17 -8.99 0.62 8.24
CA SER A 17 -9.26 1.77 9.12
C SER A 17 -9.55 3.03 8.32
N ALA A 18 -8.78 3.30 7.26
CA ALA A 18 -9.02 4.41 6.35
C ALA A 18 -10.38 4.27 5.62
N LYS A 19 -10.70 3.05 5.15
CA LYS A 19 -11.99 2.77 4.50
C LYS A 19 -13.16 2.91 5.46
N LEU A 20 -13.00 2.49 6.71
CA LEU A 20 -13.99 2.67 7.76
C LEU A 20 -14.30 4.15 8.00
N ALA A 21 -13.26 4.98 8.10
CA ALA A 21 -13.41 6.43 8.26
C ALA A 21 -14.18 7.06 7.08
N GLU A 22 -13.84 6.69 5.84
CA GLU A 22 -14.55 7.15 4.64
C GLU A 22 -16.04 6.79 4.68
N ILE A 23 -16.38 5.55 5.03
CA ILE A 23 -17.76 5.06 5.10
C ILE A 23 -18.54 5.78 6.21
N GLN A 24 -17.89 6.04 7.35
CA GLN A 24 -18.49 6.79 8.46
C GLN A 24 -18.81 8.25 8.06
N GLU A 25 -17.94 8.92 7.31
CA GLU A 25 -18.19 10.25 6.78
C GLU A 25 -19.36 10.27 5.77
N MET A 26 -19.42 9.27 4.86
CA MET A 26 -20.59 9.11 3.98
C MET A 26 -21.90 8.97 4.77
N LEU A 27 -21.88 8.17 5.85
CA LEU A 27 -23.06 7.98 6.70
C LEU A 27 -23.46 9.28 7.44
N LYS A 28 -22.49 10.09 7.88
CA LYS A 28 -22.74 11.39 8.49
C LYS A 28 -23.38 12.36 7.49
N SER A 29 -22.87 12.43 6.26
CA SER A 29 -23.42 13.31 5.22
C SER A 29 -24.89 12.99 4.90
N ILE A 30 -25.26 11.71 4.86
CA ILE A 30 -26.64 11.26 4.67
C ILE A 30 -27.55 11.74 5.82
N LYS A 31 -27.12 11.67 7.06
CA LYS A 31 -27.91 12.12 8.22
C LYS A 31 -28.20 13.61 8.17
N HIS A 32 -27.27 14.43 7.70
CA HIS A 32 -27.47 15.88 7.57
C HIS A 32 -28.49 16.26 6.50
N THR A 33 -28.65 15.44 5.45
CA THR A 33 -29.59 15.73 4.35
C THR A 33 -30.99 15.16 4.55
N SER A 34 -31.22 14.32 5.55
CA SER A 34 -32.49 13.61 5.78
C SER A 34 -33.43 14.43 6.70
N LYS A 35 -34.09 15.49 6.18
CA LYS A 35 -35.04 16.29 6.95
C LYS A 35 -36.53 15.91 6.75
N THR A 36 -36.84 14.94 5.89
CA THR A 36 -38.25 14.62 5.54
C THR A 36 -38.72 13.36 6.25
N SER A 37 -39.67 13.48 7.15
CA SER A 37 -40.30 12.38 7.90
C SER A 37 -41.60 11.86 7.27
N SER A 38 -41.88 12.16 6.01
CA SER A 38 -43.10 11.75 5.30
C SER A 38 -43.16 10.22 5.10
N LYS A 39 -44.34 9.63 5.31
CA LYS A 39 -44.62 8.22 4.99
C LYS A 39 -45.01 7.99 3.52
N GLU A 40 -45.12 9.07 2.75
CA GLU A 40 -45.47 9.01 1.34
C GLU A 40 -44.45 8.21 0.53
N LYS A 41 -44.94 7.41 -0.46
CA LYS A 41 -44.09 6.69 -1.42
C LYS A 41 -44.17 7.38 -2.79
N LEU A 42 -43.06 7.37 -3.52
CA LEU A 42 -42.98 7.91 -4.87
C LEU A 42 -43.17 6.77 -5.89
N ARG A 43 -44.20 6.92 -6.74
CA ARG A 43 -44.36 6.08 -7.92
C ARG A 43 -43.96 6.87 -9.16
N VAL A 44 -43.18 6.25 -10.02
CA VAL A 44 -42.66 6.83 -11.25
C VAL A 44 -43.22 6.07 -12.44
N LEU A 45 -43.81 6.78 -13.39
CA LEU A 45 -44.26 6.17 -14.67
C LEU A 45 -43.40 6.72 -15.80
N SER A 46 -42.89 5.84 -16.64
CA SER A 46 -42.18 6.21 -17.88
C SER A 46 -43.19 6.49 -19.00
N ARG A 47 -43.05 7.64 -19.66
CA ARG A 47 -43.87 8.05 -20.82
C ARG A 47 -42.94 8.48 -21.96
N LYS A 48 -42.73 7.63 -22.94
CA LYS A 48 -41.81 7.90 -24.10
C LYS A 48 -40.49 8.59 -23.67
N SER A 49 -40.43 9.91 -23.72
CA SER A 49 -39.26 10.71 -23.37
C SER A 49 -39.33 11.42 -22.00
N ASN A 50 -40.43 11.22 -21.23
CA ASN A 50 -40.68 11.96 -19.97
C ASN A 50 -41.06 11.00 -18.84
N PHE A 51 -40.80 11.42 -17.61
CA PHE A 51 -41.24 10.73 -16.40
C PHE A 51 -42.39 11.51 -15.74
N GLN A 52 -43.43 10.78 -15.28
CA GLN A 52 -44.50 11.29 -14.48
C GLN A 52 -44.39 10.76 -13.06
N TYR A 53 -44.58 11.61 -12.08
CA TYR A 53 -44.44 11.32 -10.68
C TYR A 53 -45.81 11.32 -9.98
N TYR A 54 -46.03 10.35 -9.10
CA TYR A 54 -47.26 10.19 -8.32
C TYR A 54 -46.90 9.94 -6.88
N ILE A 55 -47.64 10.50 -5.96
CA ILE A 55 -47.50 10.31 -4.51
C ILE A 55 -48.54 9.30 -4.04
N ILE A 56 -48.07 8.24 -3.40
CA ILE A 56 -48.94 7.27 -2.71
C ILE A 56 -48.90 7.62 -1.22
N LYS A 57 -50.07 7.95 -0.64
CA LYS A 57 -50.19 8.34 0.76
C LYS A 57 -50.69 7.24 1.67
N GLU A 58 -51.51 6.33 1.16
CA GLU A 58 -52.15 5.29 1.92
C GLU A 58 -51.74 3.89 1.41
N GLU A 59 -51.76 2.92 2.31
CA GLU A 59 -51.47 1.55 1.97
C GLU A 59 -52.65 0.96 1.18
N GLY A 60 -52.42 0.43 -0.03
CA GLY A 60 -53.45 -0.03 -0.95
C GLY A 60 -53.81 0.94 -2.09
N ASP A 61 -53.37 2.20 -2.02
CA ASP A 61 -53.46 3.12 -3.16
C ASP A 61 -52.43 2.72 -4.25
N THR A 62 -52.95 2.09 -5.33
CA THR A 62 -52.12 1.66 -6.46
C THR A 62 -51.89 2.77 -7.49
N ASN A 63 -52.72 3.82 -7.52
CA ASN A 63 -52.65 4.86 -8.55
C ASN A 63 -51.86 6.06 -8.10
N GLY A 64 -52.04 6.52 -6.87
CA GLY A 64 -51.43 7.69 -6.30
C GLY A 64 -51.96 9.02 -6.89
N THR A 65 -51.62 10.10 -6.26
CA THR A 65 -51.96 11.46 -6.73
C THR A 65 -50.85 11.97 -7.64
N TYR A 66 -51.20 12.44 -8.86
CA TYR A 66 -50.27 13.02 -9.82
C TYR A 66 -49.59 14.26 -9.24
N LEU A 67 -48.28 14.34 -9.41
CA LEU A 67 -47.46 15.45 -8.97
C LEU A 67 -47.13 16.37 -10.17
N PRO A 68 -47.63 17.60 -10.21
CA PRO A 68 -47.33 18.52 -11.29
C PRO A 68 -45.86 18.94 -11.28
N ARG A 69 -45.34 19.36 -12.46
CA ARG A 69 -43.92 19.72 -12.64
C ARG A 69 -43.43 20.82 -11.68
N LYS A 70 -44.34 21.75 -11.27
CA LYS A 70 -44.04 22.80 -10.27
C LYS A 70 -43.68 22.24 -8.89
N GLU A 71 -44.10 21.01 -8.58
CA GLU A 71 -43.89 20.34 -7.31
C GLU A 71 -42.78 19.27 -7.38
N ILE A 72 -41.94 19.26 -8.42
CA ILE A 72 -40.87 18.30 -8.63
C ILE A 72 -39.92 18.18 -7.43
N LYS A 73 -39.73 19.26 -6.66
CA LYS A 73 -38.93 19.29 -5.43
C LYS A 73 -39.45 18.30 -4.38
N LYS A 74 -40.79 18.08 -4.33
CA LYS A 74 -41.40 17.09 -3.42
C LYS A 74 -41.07 15.66 -3.85
N ALA A 75 -41.14 15.35 -5.15
CA ALA A 75 -40.72 14.08 -5.68
C ALA A 75 -39.25 13.82 -5.38
N ALA A 76 -38.36 14.79 -5.63
CA ALA A 76 -36.94 14.72 -5.34
C ALA A 76 -36.66 14.42 -3.87
N ALA A 77 -37.38 15.09 -2.95
CA ALA A 77 -37.22 14.90 -1.50
C ALA A 77 -37.59 13.46 -1.06
N ILE A 78 -38.67 12.89 -1.63
CA ILE A 78 -39.11 11.51 -1.34
C ILE A 78 -38.08 10.52 -1.92
N ALA A 79 -37.67 10.70 -3.17
CA ALA A 79 -36.66 9.85 -3.80
C ALA A 79 -35.33 9.89 -3.04
N GLN A 80 -34.88 11.09 -2.62
CA GLN A 80 -33.66 11.27 -1.85
C GLN A 80 -33.76 10.59 -0.47
N ARG A 81 -34.89 10.70 0.21
CA ARG A 81 -35.15 10.00 1.47
C ARG A 81 -35.02 8.48 1.31
N ASP A 82 -35.65 7.93 0.27
CA ASP A 82 -35.65 6.48 0.04
C ASP A 82 -34.25 5.99 -0.34
N TYR A 83 -33.53 6.74 -1.17
CA TYR A 83 -32.12 6.50 -1.45
C TYR A 83 -31.28 6.55 -0.16
N ASN A 84 -31.41 7.60 0.64
CA ASN A 84 -30.67 7.77 1.88
C ASN A 84 -30.93 6.64 2.88
N LYS A 85 -32.17 6.16 2.95
CA LYS A 85 -32.54 5.00 3.80
C LYS A 85 -31.82 3.72 3.33
N ALA A 86 -31.85 3.45 2.03
CA ALA A 86 -31.19 2.27 1.45
C ALA A 86 -29.66 2.36 1.59
N ALA A 87 -29.08 3.51 1.25
CA ALA A 87 -27.63 3.76 1.38
C ALA A 87 -27.18 3.64 2.84
N SER A 88 -27.91 4.23 3.80
CA SER A 88 -27.59 4.13 5.23
C SER A 88 -27.61 2.68 5.73
N ALA A 89 -28.53 1.84 5.24
CA ALA A 89 -28.57 0.43 5.62
C ALA A 89 -27.33 -0.33 5.13
N ILE A 90 -26.92 -0.06 3.89
CA ILE A 90 -25.70 -0.66 3.30
C ILE A 90 -24.44 -0.20 4.07
N LEU A 91 -24.29 1.11 4.27
CA LEU A 91 -23.13 1.68 4.95
C LEU A 91 -23.01 1.16 6.39
N LYS A 92 -24.12 1.08 7.13
CA LYS A 92 -24.13 0.48 8.49
C LYS A 92 -23.70 -0.99 8.48
N LYS A 93 -24.13 -1.78 7.47
CA LYS A 93 -23.70 -3.17 7.33
C LYS A 93 -22.20 -3.26 7.07
N GLN A 94 -21.67 -2.41 6.18
CA GLN A 94 -20.23 -2.36 5.87
C GLN A 94 -19.41 -1.98 7.10
N ILE A 95 -19.82 -0.94 7.84
CA ILE A 95 -19.17 -0.53 9.11
C ILE A 95 -19.11 -1.73 10.07
N LYS A 96 -20.25 -2.39 10.33
CA LYS A 96 -20.29 -3.55 11.23
C LYS A 96 -19.35 -4.67 10.80
N THR A 97 -19.26 -4.93 9.48
CA THR A 97 -18.37 -5.99 8.96
C THR A 97 -16.90 -5.64 9.15
N ILE A 98 -16.51 -4.39 8.86
CA ILE A 98 -15.12 -3.92 9.03
C ILE A 98 -14.77 -3.89 10.53
N ASP A 99 -15.63 -3.36 11.39
CA ASP A 99 -15.41 -3.34 12.83
C ASP A 99 -15.21 -4.76 13.40
N ALA A 100 -16.03 -5.72 12.95
CA ALA A 100 -15.90 -7.11 13.38
C ALA A 100 -14.58 -7.74 12.93
N PHE A 101 -14.13 -7.44 11.72
CA PHE A 101 -12.82 -7.88 11.22
C PHE A 101 -11.70 -7.26 12.05
N LEU A 102 -11.69 -5.93 12.22
CA LEU A 102 -10.66 -5.22 12.98
C LEU A 102 -10.57 -5.68 14.44
N ALA A 103 -11.70 -6.08 15.04
CA ALA A 103 -11.75 -6.58 16.41
C ALA A 103 -11.22 -8.02 16.57
N SER A 104 -11.19 -8.81 15.49
CA SER A 104 -10.82 -10.23 15.54
C SER A 104 -9.52 -10.55 14.82
N TYR A 105 -9.01 -9.66 13.99
CA TYR A 105 -7.80 -9.87 13.22
C TYR A 105 -6.58 -9.32 13.96
N HIS A 106 -5.66 -10.21 14.28
CA HIS A 106 -4.34 -9.86 14.83
C HIS A 106 -3.27 -10.45 13.90
N PRO A 107 -2.43 -9.61 13.29
CA PRO A 107 -1.45 -10.04 12.29
C PRO A 107 -0.53 -11.16 12.76
N ASN A 108 -0.21 -11.18 14.04
CA ASN A 108 0.76 -12.09 14.64
C ASN A 108 0.16 -13.38 15.22
N ASP A 109 -1.17 -13.58 15.14
CA ASP A 109 -1.82 -14.74 15.78
C ASP A 109 -1.21 -16.08 15.36
N ILE A 110 -0.86 -16.24 14.09
CA ILE A 110 -0.27 -17.49 13.57
C ILE A 110 1.18 -17.65 14.08
N ASP A 111 1.94 -16.58 14.05
CA ASP A 111 3.35 -16.57 14.48
C ASP A 111 3.44 -16.79 15.99
N ASP A 112 2.52 -16.22 16.76
CA ASP A 112 2.37 -16.40 18.19
C ASP A 112 2.13 -17.87 18.59
N ILE A 113 1.40 -18.64 17.79
CA ILE A 113 1.23 -20.07 18.07
C ILE A 113 2.57 -20.79 18.08
N TYR A 114 3.41 -20.54 17.06
CA TYR A 114 4.70 -21.19 16.92
C TYR A 114 5.71 -20.68 17.97
N THR A 115 5.79 -19.37 18.17
CA THR A 115 6.75 -18.77 19.12
C THR A 115 6.47 -19.14 20.57
N LYS A 116 5.21 -19.35 20.95
CA LYS A 116 4.79 -19.80 22.29
C LYS A 116 4.98 -21.30 22.52
N LEU A 117 5.31 -22.10 21.50
CA LEU A 117 5.63 -23.53 21.68
C LEU A 117 6.91 -23.72 22.49
N HIS A 118 6.91 -24.73 23.35
CA HIS A 118 8.13 -25.21 24.01
C HIS A 118 9.20 -25.56 22.97
N PRO A 119 10.49 -25.22 23.16
CA PRO A 119 11.56 -25.48 22.18
C PRO A 119 11.59 -26.90 21.62
N GLY A 120 11.38 -27.90 22.49
CA GLY A 120 11.31 -29.31 22.07
C GLY A 120 10.12 -29.63 21.15
N ARG A 121 9.04 -28.83 21.19
CA ARG A 121 7.94 -28.98 20.24
C ARG A 121 8.19 -28.22 18.95
N ARG A 122 8.81 -27.04 19.01
CA ARG A 122 9.20 -26.30 17.80
C ARG A 122 10.05 -27.12 16.86
N ALA A 123 11.00 -27.90 17.38
CA ALA A 123 11.86 -28.78 16.60
C ALA A 123 11.11 -29.90 15.84
N LEU A 124 9.84 -30.16 16.18
CA LEU A 124 9.01 -31.22 15.60
C LEU A 124 7.90 -30.66 14.70
N VAL A 125 7.75 -29.33 14.59
CA VAL A 125 6.66 -28.70 13.88
C VAL A 125 7.21 -27.85 12.72
N THR A 126 6.60 -27.99 11.57
CA THR A 126 6.81 -27.05 10.47
C THR A 126 5.74 -25.95 10.59
N PRO A 127 6.09 -24.68 10.84
CA PRO A 127 5.12 -23.61 10.94
C PRO A 127 4.42 -23.38 9.59
N VAL A 128 3.16 -22.94 9.63
CA VAL A 128 2.37 -22.58 8.44
C VAL A 128 3.00 -21.38 7.72
N ARG A 129 3.55 -20.45 8.50
CA ARG A 129 4.37 -19.33 8.05
C ARG A 129 5.68 -19.40 8.86
N GLU A 130 6.81 -19.35 8.18
CA GLU A 130 8.11 -19.24 8.85
C GLU A 130 8.13 -17.93 9.66
N PRO A 131 8.60 -17.94 10.91
CA PRO A 131 8.72 -16.71 11.70
C PRO A 131 9.56 -15.66 10.99
N ASP A 132 9.19 -14.38 11.13
CA ASP A 132 9.88 -13.31 10.40
C ASP A 132 11.37 -13.23 10.76
N GLU A 133 11.75 -13.47 12.01
CA GLU A 133 13.15 -13.50 12.43
C GLU A 133 13.96 -14.59 11.69
N GLU A 134 13.41 -15.79 11.57
CA GLU A 134 14.06 -16.91 10.88
C GLU A 134 14.15 -16.63 9.37
N PHE A 135 13.05 -16.13 8.79
CA PHE A 135 13.00 -15.75 7.38
C PHE A 135 14.00 -14.62 7.04
N ILE A 136 14.03 -13.54 7.84
CA ILE A 136 14.97 -12.43 7.65
C ILE A 136 16.42 -12.93 7.76
N ALA A 137 16.70 -13.73 8.79
CA ALA A 137 18.03 -14.28 9.00
C ALA A 137 18.46 -15.17 7.81
N ALA A 138 17.60 -16.05 7.35
CA ALA A 138 17.87 -16.91 6.19
C ALA A 138 18.07 -16.08 4.92
N TRP A 139 17.23 -15.06 4.70
CA TRP A 139 17.35 -14.16 3.56
C TRP A 139 18.66 -13.36 3.61
N GLN A 140 19.01 -12.76 4.75
CA GLN A 140 20.25 -11.98 4.90
C GLN A 140 21.52 -12.82 4.78
N HIS A 141 21.50 -14.09 5.19
CA HIS A 141 22.64 -15.00 5.09
C HIS A 141 22.71 -15.73 3.74
N HIS A 142 21.78 -15.45 2.81
CA HIS A 142 21.81 -16.06 1.48
C HIS A 142 23.13 -15.70 0.77
N PRO A 143 23.98 -16.70 0.42
CA PRO A 143 25.28 -16.43 -0.18
C PRO A 143 25.13 -15.94 -1.61
N TYR A 144 25.81 -14.88 -1.96
CA TYR A 144 25.88 -14.37 -3.33
C TYR A 144 27.24 -13.73 -3.60
N THR A 145 27.54 -13.51 -4.88
CA THR A 145 28.72 -12.77 -5.32
C THR A 145 28.26 -11.48 -5.98
N GLY A 146 28.55 -10.34 -5.36
CA GLY A 146 28.29 -9.02 -5.92
C GLY A 146 29.21 -8.70 -7.09
N LYS A 147 29.01 -7.55 -7.72
CA LYS A 147 29.84 -7.07 -8.82
C LYS A 147 31.27 -6.77 -8.31
N PRO A 148 32.34 -7.27 -8.97
CA PRO A 148 33.71 -6.99 -8.55
C PRO A 148 34.01 -5.47 -8.55
N PHE A 149 34.78 -5.02 -7.56
CA PHE A 149 35.29 -3.63 -7.55
C PHE A 149 36.47 -3.50 -8.52
N GLU A 150 36.54 -2.37 -9.18
CA GLU A 150 37.71 -2.06 -10.01
C GLU A 150 38.96 -1.86 -9.15
N ILE A 151 40.12 -2.19 -9.73
CA ILE A 151 41.41 -1.96 -9.08
C ILE A 151 41.61 -0.45 -8.91
N ASN A 152 41.94 0.01 -7.70
CA ASN A 152 42.09 1.41 -7.32
C ASN A 152 40.78 2.25 -7.31
N ALA A 153 39.59 1.62 -7.36
CA ALA A 153 38.37 2.38 -7.12
C ALA A 153 38.34 3.00 -5.72
N PRO A 154 37.80 4.21 -5.56
CA PRO A 154 37.62 4.84 -4.24
C PRO A 154 36.87 3.89 -3.28
N GLU A 155 37.27 3.93 -2.02
CA GLU A 155 36.67 3.08 -1.00
C GLU A 155 35.72 3.90 -0.13
N TYR A 156 34.45 3.52 -0.13
CA TYR A 156 33.42 4.05 0.75
C TYR A 156 32.88 2.93 1.60
N TYR A 157 32.70 3.19 2.89
CA TYR A 157 32.18 2.18 3.82
C TYR A 157 30.97 2.72 4.55
N THR A 158 29.96 1.88 4.68
CA THR A 158 28.77 2.15 5.48
C THR A 158 29.09 2.08 6.97
N SER A 159 28.19 2.54 7.82
CA SER A 159 28.31 2.41 9.29
C SER A 159 28.38 0.95 9.76
N THR A 160 27.92 0.01 8.97
CA THR A 160 27.98 -1.45 9.22
C THR A 160 29.21 -2.13 8.60
N GLY A 161 30.09 -1.35 7.94
CA GLY A 161 31.34 -1.88 7.35
C GLY A 161 31.19 -2.47 5.94
N VAL A 162 30.05 -2.34 5.29
CA VAL A 162 29.87 -2.77 3.89
C VAL A 162 30.54 -1.76 2.96
N ARG A 163 31.42 -2.25 2.05
CA ARG A 163 32.02 -1.41 1.00
C ARG A 163 30.98 -1.14 -0.08
N VAL A 164 30.85 0.12 -0.49
CA VAL A 164 29.97 0.60 -1.57
C VAL A 164 30.73 1.48 -2.55
N ARG A 165 30.13 1.85 -3.70
CA ARG A 165 30.82 2.55 -4.78
C ARG A 165 30.75 4.07 -4.69
N SER A 166 29.79 4.63 -3.97
CA SER A 166 29.59 6.07 -3.88
C SER A 166 29.19 6.55 -2.48
N LYS A 167 29.34 7.85 -2.24
CA LYS A 167 28.87 8.50 -1.01
C LYS A 167 27.34 8.46 -0.89
N SER A 168 26.63 8.57 -1.99
CA SER A 168 25.16 8.49 -2.02
C SER A 168 24.66 7.10 -1.63
N GLU A 169 25.35 6.04 -2.02
CA GLU A 169 25.08 4.69 -1.57
C GLU A 169 25.33 4.50 -0.07
N VAL A 170 26.38 5.16 0.51
CA VAL A 170 26.56 5.17 1.98
C VAL A 170 25.34 5.79 2.67
N ILE A 171 24.84 6.92 2.14
CA ILE A 171 23.66 7.61 2.71
C ILE A 171 22.44 6.69 2.70
N ILE A 172 22.19 5.99 1.58
CA ILE A 172 21.05 5.06 1.44
C ILE A 172 21.22 3.87 2.38
N ALA A 173 22.37 3.20 2.34
CA ALA A 173 22.65 2.03 3.16
C ALA A 173 22.52 2.31 4.66
N ASP A 174 23.09 3.42 5.12
CA ASP A 174 22.99 3.82 6.52
C ASP A 174 21.56 4.20 6.94
N ALA A 175 20.77 4.76 6.01
CA ALA A 175 19.37 5.04 6.26
C ALA A 175 18.53 3.75 6.37
N LEU A 176 18.77 2.77 5.47
CA LEU A 176 18.14 1.45 5.52
C LEU A 176 18.49 0.74 6.83
N SER A 177 19.77 0.74 7.22
CA SER A 177 20.22 0.12 8.47
C SER A 177 19.58 0.77 9.70
N ARG A 178 19.51 2.10 9.76
CA ARG A 178 18.83 2.82 10.87
C ARG A 178 17.34 2.55 10.93
N ALA A 179 16.71 2.28 9.79
CA ALA A 179 15.29 1.94 9.71
C ALA A 179 15.03 0.43 9.96
N ASN A 180 16.07 -0.36 10.24
CA ASN A 180 16.02 -1.82 10.36
C ASN A 180 15.42 -2.52 9.12
N ILE A 181 15.69 -1.99 7.93
CA ILE A 181 15.27 -2.60 6.67
C ILE A 181 16.40 -3.53 6.21
N PRO A 182 16.15 -4.85 6.10
CA PRO A 182 17.13 -5.79 5.59
C PRO A 182 17.42 -5.49 4.12
N TYR A 183 18.70 -5.51 3.74
CA TYR A 183 19.09 -5.31 2.34
C TYR A 183 20.32 -6.12 1.97
N HIS A 184 20.44 -6.44 0.69
CA HIS A 184 21.65 -6.88 0.02
C HIS A 184 22.19 -5.76 -0.86
N TYR A 185 23.50 -5.57 -0.83
CA TYR A 185 24.18 -4.63 -1.71
C TYR A 185 24.66 -5.35 -2.97
N GLU A 186 24.31 -4.87 -4.16
CA GLU A 186 24.64 -5.45 -5.48
C GLU A 186 24.29 -6.95 -5.60
N PHE A 187 23.09 -7.34 -5.17
CA PHE A 187 22.61 -8.70 -5.32
C PHE A 187 22.32 -9.01 -6.81
N PRO A 188 22.89 -10.13 -7.37
CA PRO A 188 22.73 -10.45 -8.78
C PRO A 188 21.27 -10.78 -9.13
N THR A 189 20.65 -9.95 -9.93
CA THR A 189 19.25 -10.06 -10.36
C THR A 189 19.19 -10.40 -11.84
N SER A 190 18.57 -11.52 -12.21
CA SER A 190 18.41 -11.94 -13.61
C SER A 190 17.28 -11.14 -14.27
N ILE A 191 17.61 -10.43 -15.35
CA ILE A 191 16.69 -9.64 -16.16
C ILE A 191 16.54 -10.26 -17.54
N LYS A 192 15.34 -10.74 -17.85
CA LYS A 192 15.07 -11.37 -19.15
C LYS A 192 15.33 -10.39 -20.29
N GLY A 193 16.16 -10.83 -21.26
CA GLY A 193 16.52 -10.00 -22.41
C GLY A 193 17.71 -9.06 -22.18
N TRP A 194 18.26 -9.01 -20.96
CA TRP A 194 19.47 -8.22 -20.67
C TRP A 194 20.60 -8.99 -19.96
N GLY A 195 20.28 -10.04 -19.24
CA GLY A 195 21.25 -10.79 -18.45
C GLY A 195 21.17 -10.47 -16.95
N THR A 196 22.32 -10.55 -16.25
CA THR A 196 22.37 -10.26 -14.82
C THR A 196 22.65 -8.79 -14.58
N LEU A 197 21.76 -8.12 -13.85
CA LEU A 197 21.98 -6.79 -13.28
C LEU A 197 22.36 -6.91 -11.81
N TYR A 198 23.04 -5.89 -11.32
CA TYR A 198 23.41 -5.72 -9.91
C TYR A 198 22.79 -4.40 -9.44
N PRO A 199 21.54 -4.44 -8.95
CA PRO A 199 20.92 -3.24 -8.36
C PRO A 199 21.75 -2.77 -7.16
N ASP A 200 21.79 -1.46 -6.92
CA ASP A 200 22.55 -0.93 -5.79
C ASP A 200 22.10 -1.58 -4.49
N PHE A 201 20.77 -1.71 -4.31
CA PHE A 201 20.21 -2.43 -3.16
C PHE A 201 19.03 -3.29 -3.57
N THR A 202 18.98 -4.49 -3.04
CA THR A 202 17.77 -5.33 -2.97
C THR A 202 17.32 -5.31 -1.52
N CYS A 203 16.22 -4.64 -1.24
CA CYS A 203 15.65 -4.47 0.09
C CYS A 203 14.54 -5.48 0.34
N LEU A 204 14.40 -5.96 1.56
CA LEU A 204 13.31 -6.81 1.96
C LEU A 204 12.23 -5.99 2.68
N ASP A 205 11.01 -5.97 2.13
CA ASP A 205 9.83 -5.57 2.87
C ASP A 205 9.40 -6.73 3.77
N VAL A 206 9.66 -6.62 5.07
CA VAL A 206 9.40 -7.70 6.03
C VAL A 206 7.92 -8.05 6.15
N GLN A 207 7.03 -7.07 5.98
CA GLN A 207 5.58 -7.27 6.12
C GLN A 207 5.03 -8.15 4.99
N THR A 208 5.39 -7.83 3.77
CA THR A 208 4.92 -8.52 2.56
C THR A 208 5.84 -9.66 2.13
N ARG A 209 7.07 -9.69 2.64
CA ARG A 209 8.21 -10.54 2.20
C ARG A 209 8.53 -10.36 0.72
N GLU A 210 8.20 -9.20 0.17
CA GLU A 210 8.57 -8.83 -1.19
C GLU A 210 9.95 -8.18 -1.23
N GLU A 211 10.71 -8.50 -2.29
CA GLU A 211 11.96 -7.81 -2.59
C GLU A 211 11.68 -6.54 -3.38
N ILE A 212 12.34 -5.46 -2.96
CA ILE A 212 12.24 -4.14 -3.56
C ILE A 212 13.62 -3.73 -4.03
N ILE A 213 13.75 -3.47 -5.33
CA ILE A 213 14.99 -2.94 -5.89
C ILE A 213 15.06 -1.44 -5.60
N TRP A 214 16.22 -0.99 -5.16
CA TRP A 214 16.55 0.43 -5.07
C TRP A 214 17.79 0.73 -5.89
N GLU A 215 17.66 1.61 -6.87
CA GLU A 215 18.74 2.11 -7.73
C GLU A 215 18.96 3.60 -7.47
N HIS A 216 20.21 4.01 -7.43
CA HIS A 216 20.59 5.40 -7.35
C HIS A 216 21.33 5.83 -8.61
N PHE A 217 20.78 6.77 -9.35
CA PHE A 217 21.35 7.30 -10.58
C PHE A 217 22.10 8.60 -10.29
N GLY A 218 23.43 8.50 -10.14
CA GLY A 218 24.29 9.54 -9.60
C GLY A 218 24.85 10.58 -10.59
N LEU A 219 24.71 10.36 -11.91
CA LEU A 219 25.35 11.19 -12.93
C LEU A 219 24.33 11.69 -13.98
N MET A 220 23.19 12.23 -13.51
CA MET A 220 22.11 12.62 -14.40
C MET A 220 22.41 13.86 -15.27
N ASP A 221 23.54 14.52 -15.06
CA ASP A 221 24.04 15.59 -15.95
C ASP A 221 24.77 15.02 -17.19
N ASP A 222 25.16 13.75 -17.17
CA ASP A 222 25.80 13.07 -18.29
C ASP A 222 24.75 12.50 -19.24
N PRO A 223 24.68 12.94 -20.53
CA PRO A 223 23.65 12.46 -21.46
C PRO A 223 23.71 10.96 -21.78
N ASP A 224 24.92 10.38 -21.88
CA ASP A 224 25.10 8.96 -22.16
C ASP A 224 24.69 8.11 -20.95
N TYR A 225 25.07 8.53 -19.76
CA TYR A 225 24.64 7.92 -18.51
C TYR A 225 23.10 7.97 -18.36
N THR A 226 22.50 9.13 -18.63
CA THR A 226 21.05 9.32 -18.57
C THR A 226 20.30 8.41 -19.57
N SER A 227 20.82 8.29 -20.79
CA SER A 227 20.25 7.36 -21.77
C SER A 227 20.29 5.91 -21.29
N ASN A 228 21.41 5.48 -20.72
CA ASN A 228 21.58 4.15 -20.15
C ASN A 228 20.67 3.93 -18.93
N ALA A 229 20.50 4.93 -18.07
CA ALA A 229 19.59 4.89 -16.93
C ALA A 229 18.13 4.67 -17.37
N ILE A 230 17.68 5.39 -18.39
CA ILE A 230 16.32 5.22 -18.96
C ILE A 230 16.14 3.80 -19.49
N GLN A 231 17.11 3.26 -20.22
CA GLN A 231 17.05 1.88 -20.74
C GLN A 231 17.00 0.87 -19.58
N LYS A 232 17.84 1.03 -18.57
CA LYS A 232 17.87 0.17 -17.38
C LYS A 232 16.51 0.14 -16.68
N ILE A 233 15.89 1.31 -16.46
CA ILE A 233 14.53 1.43 -15.88
C ILE A 233 13.49 0.72 -16.75
N ALA A 234 13.56 0.88 -18.08
CA ALA A 234 12.63 0.22 -18.99
C ALA A 234 12.76 -1.31 -18.94
N HIS A 235 14.00 -1.82 -18.81
CA HIS A 235 14.22 -3.27 -18.65
C HIS A 235 13.73 -3.79 -17.31
N TYR A 236 13.91 -3.06 -16.22
CA TYR A 236 13.29 -3.39 -14.95
C TYR A 236 11.76 -3.48 -15.08
N ALA A 237 11.13 -2.48 -15.71
CA ALA A 237 9.68 -2.44 -15.87
C ALA A 237 9.14 -3.63 -16.68
N THR A 238 9.81 -4.03 -17.78
CA THR A 238 9.42 -5.19 -18.59
C THR A 238 9.62 -6.53 -17.88
N ASN A 239 10.37 -6.56 -16.79
CA ASN A 239 10.59 -7.72 -15.93
C ASN A 239 9.77 -7.67 -14.62
N GLY A 240 8.78 -6.77 -14.52
CA GLY A 240 7.87 -6.70 -13.40
C GLY A 240 8.31 -5.82 -12.24
N TYR A 241 9.48 -5.17 -12.34
CA TYR A 241 9.93 -4.18 -11.36
C TYR A 241 9.40 -2.80 -11.73
N ILE A 242 8.32 -2.41 -11.09
CA ILE A 242 7.57 -1.20 -11.42
C ILE A 242 7.96 -0.07 -10.47
N LEU A 243 8.36 1.07 -11.03
CA LEU A 243 8.72 2.27 -10.29
C LEU A 243 7.55 2.71 -9.37
N GLY A 244 7.86 2.92 -8.10
CA GLY A 244 6.88 3.26 -7.08
C GLY A 244 6.11 2.06 -6.49
N LYS A 245 6.29 0.84 -7.03
CA LYS A 245 5.71 -0.38 -6.46
C LYS A 245 6.80 -1.24 -5.77
N ASN A 246 7.60 -1.94 -6.54
CA ASN A 246 8.69 -2.81 -6.08
C ASN A 246 10.04 -2.38 -6.66
N PHE A 247 10.12 -1.15 -7.15
CA PHE A 247 11.32 -0.50 -7.63
C PHE A 247 11.35 0.96 -7.17
N ILE A 248 12.42 1.35 -6.50
CA ILE A 248 12.73 2.72 -6.09
C ILE A 248 13.88 3.21 -6.96
N ALA A 249 13.73 4.37 -7.57
CA ALA A 249 14.80 5.07 -8.26
C ALA A 249 15.03 6.44 -7.59
N THR A 250 16.26 6.71 -7.22
CA THR A 250 16.71 8.03 -6.76
C THR A 250 17.70 8.60 -7.75
N PHE A 251 17.70 9.91 -7.89
CA PHE A 251 18.48 10.61 -8.91
C PHE A 251 19.26 11.74 -8.27
N GLU A 252 20.50 11.98 -8.74
CA GLU A 252 21.24 13.18 -8.40
C GLU A 252 21.99 13.74 -9.61
N SER A 253 22.31 15.02 -9.52
CA SER A 253 23.12 15.76 -10.48
C SER A 253 24.10 16.66 -9.71
N ALA A 254 25.06 17.27 -10.37
CA ALA A 254 25.99 18.19 -9.75
C ALA A 254 25.29 19.36 -9.04
N SER A 255 24.15 19.80 -9.57
CA SER A 255 23.33 20.88 -8.99
C SER A 255 22.31 20.42 -7.95
N THR A 256 21.97 19.14 -7.93
CA THR A 256 20.93 18.58 -7.06
C THR A 256 21.40 17.25 -6.48
N PRO A 257 22.23 17.28 -5.43
CA PRO A 257 22.74 16.07 -4.78
C PRO A 257 21.65 15.35 -3.99
N LEU A 258 21.80 14.04 -3.81
CA LEU A 258 20.92 13.24 -2.97
C LEU A 258 20.93 13.77 -1.54
N SER A 259 19.76 13.96 -0.97
CA SER A 259 19.63 14.38 0.43
C SER A 259 19.07 13.25 1.31
N MET A 260 19.53 13.21 2.57
CA MET A 260 19.00 12.28 3.58
C MET A 260 17.47 12.41 3.73
N LYS A 261 16.93 13.62 3.59
CA LYS A 261 15.48 13.87 3.68
C LYS A 261 14.71 13.15 2.56
N GLN A 262 15.25 13.14 1.34
CA GLN A 262 14.63 12.39 0.23
C GLN A 262 14.65 10.89 0.50
N VAL A 263 15.79 10.34 0.93
CA VAL A 263 15.92 8.92 1.30
C VAL A 263 14.90 8.54 2.38
N GLN A 264 14.76 9.38 3.41
CA GLN A 264 13.80 9.15 4.50
C GLN A 264 12.35 9.09 4.00
N VAL A 265 11.96 9.96 3.06
CA VAL A 265 10.61 9.94 2.46
C VAL A 265 10.35 8.61 1.74
N TYR A 266 11.31 8.09 0.98
CA TYR A 266 11.14 6.78 0.32
C TYR A 266 11.00 5.65 1.35
N ILE A 267 11.80 5.65 2.40
CA ILE A 267 11.73 4.66 3.47
C ILE A 267 10.36 4.68 4.16
N GLU A 268 9.89 5.87 4.55
CA GLU A 268 8.60 6.02 5.23
C GLU A 268 7.40 5.67 4.35
N THR A 269 7.50 5.94 3.05
CA THR A 269 6.40 5.69 2.11
C THR A 269 6.31 4.21 1.71
N ARG A 270 7.45 3.50 1.67
CA ARG A 270 7.47 2.16 1.07
C ARG A 270 7.63 1.04 2.10
N PHE A 271 8.25 1.29 3.25
CA PHE A 271 8.57 0.25 4.23
C PHE A 271 7.90 0.47 5.60
N LYS A 272 7.13 1.54 5.77
CA LYS A 272 6.38 1.85 7.00
C LYS A 272 4.93 2.15 6.67
#